data_39ce6182326f6df25dd3746963f075c1
#
_entry.id   39ce6182326f6df25dd3746963f075c1
#
_cell.length_a   1.000
_cell.length_b   1.000
_cell.length_c   1.000
_cell.angle_alpha   90.00
_cell.angle_beta   90.00
_cell.angle_gamma   90.00
#
_symmetry.space_group_name_H-M   'P 1'
#
loop_
_entity.id
_entity.type
_entity.pdbx_description
1 polymer ?
#
loop_
_entity_poly.entity_id
_entity_poly.type
_entity_poly.pdbx_seq_one_letter_code
_entity_poly.pdbx_strand_id
1 'polypeptide(L)'
;MIQVSHLTKRYGSRLAVEDVSFQVEQGQICGLLGPNGAGKSTIMNILTGYLAPTSGSVQVAGYPLPDVRAKSCIGYLPEQPPLYPEMTVQEYLDFAARLKHVPQADRAAQILRTARRTGVESVLPRLIRNLSKGYRQRVGIAQALLGKPQLIILDEPTVGLDPAQVTEIRRLIRELAGHHTVLLSSHILSEVQAVCSQVLILSGGHLVASGTPDQLSDRLSAGVTLRVTAQGTGAEVEAALAALPGVEQVELLSQQQGESCCLVHCSGDGDHRAQVSRALAQAGCPVLELSAQHKSLEEVFLQLTGTPPETTGMEEEE
;
A
#
# COMPACT_ATOMS: atom_id res chain seq x y z
N MET A 1 0.03 10.85 -14.61
CA MET A 1 0.47 11.85 -13.62
C MET A 1 1.96 11.72 -13.27
N ILE A 2 2.42 10.55 -12.89
CA ILE A 2 3.83 10.21 -12.71
C ILE A 2 4.24 9.25 -13.82
N GLN A 3 5.41 9.46 -14.42
CA GLN A 3 6.03 8.51 -15.34
C GLN A 3 7.49 8.33 -14.96
N VAL A 4 7.87 7.10 -14.69
CA VAL A 4 9.23 6.68 -14.34
C VAL A 4 9.69 5.67 -15.38
N SER A 5 10.86 5.90 -16.00
CA SER A 5 11.39 5.06 -17.05
C SER A 5 12.85 4.70 -16.76
N HIS A 6 13.10 3.39 -16.64
CA HIS A 6 14.43 2.80 -16.44
C HIS A 6 15.24 3.46 -15.31
N LEU A 7 14.55 3.76 -14.20
CA LEU A 7 15.14 4.47 -13.07
C LEU A 7 16.17 3.62 -12.35
N THR A 8 17.40 4.11 -12.29
CA THR A 8 18.48 3.48 -11.52
C THR A 8 19.12 4.49 -10.59
N LYS A 9 19.40 4.07 -9.35
CA LYS A 9 20.14 4.85 -8.37
C LYS A 9 21.18 4.01 -7.67
N ARG A 10 22.44 4.50 -7.75
CA ARG A 10 23.61 3.91 -7.10
C ARG A 10 24.22 4.89 -6.11
N TYR A 11 24.59 4.39 -4.95
CA TYR A 11 25.38 5.10 -3.93
C TYR A 11 26.73 4.42 -3.77
N GLY A 12 27.76 4.95 -4.42
CA GLY A 12 29.05 4.27 -4.50
C GLY A 12 28.92 2.89 -5.15
N SER A 13 29.29 1.84 -4.42
CA SER A 13 29.14 0.45 -4.87
C SER A 13 27.73 -0.13 -4.65
N ARG A 14 26.93 0.48 -3.77
CA ARG A 14 25.58 -0.03 -3.43
C ARG A 14 24.56 0.43 -4.47
N LEU A 15 23.86 -0.53 -5.06
CA LEU A 15 22.71 -0.30 -5.92
C LEU A 15 21.46 -0.24 -5.04
N ALA A 16 20.76 0.87 -5.07
CA ALA A 16 19.58 1.10 -4.23
C ALA A 16 18.26 0.97 -4.99
N VAL A 17 18.29 1.28 -6.29
CA VAL A 17 17.17 1.11 -7.23
C VAL A 17 17.76 0.71 -8.58
N GLU A 18 17.21 -0.29 -9.24
CA GLU A 18 17.70 -0.83 -10.49
C GLU A 18 16.59 -1.02 -11.51
N ASP A 19 16.71 -0.32 -12.63
CA ASP A 19 15.84 -0.41 -13.81
C ASP A 19 14.33 -0.38 -13.52
N VAL A 20 13.90 0.48 -12.61
CA VAL A 20 12.50 0.59 -12.20
C VAL A 20 11.73 1.46 -13.17
N SER A 21 10.63 0.92 -13.72
CA SER A 21 9.71 1.64 -14.61
C SER A 21 8.27 1.46 -14.14
N PHE A 22 7.51 2.57 -14.01
CA PHE A 22 6.09 2.54 -13.67
C PHE A 22 5.38 3.84 -14.04
N GLN A 23 4.05 3.79 -14.05
CA GLN A 23 3.19 4.94 -14.25
C GLN A 23 2.13 5.03 -13.17
N VAL A 24 1.74 6.26 -12.81
CA VAL A 24 0.60 6.54 -11.93
C VAL A 24 -0.30 7.54 -12.65
N GLU A 25 -1.55 7.18 -12.84
CA GLU A 25 -2.54 8.01 -13.51
C GLU A 25 -3.05 9.13 -12.60
N GLN A 26 -3.65 10.15 -13.21
CA GLN A 26 -4.22 11.26 -12.45
C GLN A 26 -5.40 10.79 -11.59
N GLY A 27 -5.45 11.23 -10.34
CA GLY A 27 -6.53 10.91 -9.41
C GLY A 27 -6.40 9.53 -8.73
N GLN A 28 -5.38 8.74 -9.07
CA GLN A 28 -5.13 7.45 -8.40
C GLN A 28 -4.49 7.63 -7.01
N ILE A 29 -4.76 6.68 -6.12
CA ILE A 29 -3.95 6.41 -4.93
C ILE A 29 -3.05 5.23 -5.26
N CYS A 30 -1.75 5.47 -5.35
CA CYS A 30 -0.75 4.44 -5.61
C CYS A 30 0.08 4.16 -4.34
N GLY A 31 0.19 2.90 -3.95
CA GLY A 31 1.01 2.44 -2.84
C GLY A 31 2.34 1.89 -3.32
N LEU A 32 3.44 2.36 -2.73
CA LEU A 32 4.78 1.83 -2.92
C LEU A 32 5.11 0.92 -1.73
N LEU A 33 4.91 -0.37 -1.89
CA LEU A 33 5.03 -1.39 -0.86
C LEU A 33 6.39 -2.09 -0.93
N GLY A 34 6.99 -2.41 0.19
CA GLY A 34 8.24 -3.18 0.24
C GLY A 34 8.89 -3.15 1.61
N PRO A 35 9.77 -4.10 1.93
CA PRO A 35 10.49 -4.12 3.20
C PRO A 35 11.41 -2.91 3.36
N ASN A 36 11.97 -2.75 4.56
CA ASN A 36 12.97 -1.73 4.81
C ASN A 36 14.21 -1.98 3.93
N GLY A 37 14.72 -0.92 3.31
CA GLY A 37 15.84 -1.02 2.36
C GLY A 37 15.46 -1.42 0.93
N ALA A 38 14.18 -1.67 0.60
CA ALA A 38 13.73 -2.03 -0.75
C ALA A 38 13.90 -0.92 -1.81
N GLY A 39 14.23 0.32 -1.40
CA GLY A 39 14.40 1.45 -2.32
C GLY A 39 13.27 2.48 -2.30
N LYS A 40 12.21 2.31 -1.48
CA LYS A 40 11.05 3.20 -1.40
C LYS A 40 11.43 4.67 -1.21
N SER A 41 12.15 5.01 -0.13
CA SER A 41 12.55 6.39 0.17
C SER A 41 13.52 6.96 -0.87
N THR A 42 14.33 6.11 -1.52
CA THR A 42 15.18 6.54 -2.65
C THR A 42 14.31 6.99 -3.84
N ILE A 43 13.30 6.23 -4.21
CA ILE A 43 12.36 6.60 -5.28
C ILE A 43 11.60 7.88 -4.90
N MET A 44 11.09 7.98 -3.66
CA MET A 44 10.40 9.18 -3.16
C MET A 44 11.29 10.43 -3.25
N ASN A 45 12.55 10.32 -2.83
CA ASN A 45 13.52 11.43 -2.90
C ASN A 45 13.85 11.84 -4.34
N ILE A 46 13.86 10.90 -5.28
CA ILE A 46 14.04 11.22 -6.70
C ILE A 46 12.78 11.90 -7.24
N LEU A 47 11.58 11.39 -6.93
CA LEU A 47 10.30 11.96 -7.36
C LEU A 47 10.08 13.40 -6.84
N THR A 48 10.61 13.72 -5.65
CA THR A 48 10.54 15.08 -5.09
C THR A 48 11.61 16.02 -5.67
N GLY A 49 12.54 15.45 -6.48
CA GLY A 49 13.69 16.18 -7.03
C GLY A 49 14.73 16.59 -5.97
N TYR A 50 14.70 15.94 -4.81
CA TYR A 50 15.74 16.07 -3.78
C TYR A 50 17.01 15.31 -4.18
N LEU A 51 16.85 14.18 -4.87
CA LEU A 51 17.94 13.31 -5.31
C LEU A 51 17.90 13.16 -6.83
N ALA A 52 19.05 13.28 -7.49
CA ALA A 52 19.17 12.95 -8.91
C ALA A 52 19.30 11.44 -9.12
N PRO A 53 18.68 10.84 -10.14
CA PRO A 53 18.92 9.46 -10.53
C PRO A 53 20.36 9.28 -11.07
N THR A 54 20.85 8.05 -11.07
CA THR A 54 22.12 7.70 -11.75
C THR A 54 21.87 7.54 -13.25
N SER A 55 20.75 6.93 -13.62
CA SER A 55 20.25 6.83 -15.01
C SER A 55 18.72 6.71 -15.01
N GLY A 56 18.14 6.78 -16.20
CA GLY A 56 16.69 6.81 -16.36
C GLY A 56 16.10 8.21 -16.31
N SER A 57 14.78 8.29 -16.40
CA SER A 57 14.06 9.57 -16.42
C SER A 57 12.80 9.52 -15.58
N VAL A 58 12.41 10.69 -15.06
CA VAL A 58 11.20 10.89 -14.26
C VAL A 58 10.46 12.13 -14.76
N GLN A 59 9.16 12.00 -14.94
CA GLN A 59 8.27 13.11 -15.24
C GLN A 59 7.13 13.17 -14.22
N VAL A 60 6.75 14.40 -13.84
CA VAL A 60 5.61 14.67 -12.97
C VAL A 60 4.74 15.74 -13.64
N ALA A 61 3.45 15.45 -13.80
CA ALA A 61 2.50 16.32 -14.49
C ALA A 61 2.96 16.72 -15.90
N GLY A 62 3.67 15.83 -16.61
CA GLY A 62 4.23 16.07 -17.94
C GLY A 62 5.54 16.88 -17.97
N TYR A 63 6.05 17.30 -16.82
CA TYR A 63 7.34 18.02 -16.72
C TYR A 63 8.45 17.08 -16.25
N PRO A 64 9.63 17.10 -16.89
CA PRO A 64 10.77 16.30 -16.45
C PRO A 64 11.33 16.83 -15.13
N LEU A 65 11.83 15.95 -14.27
CA LEU A 65 12.63 16.35 -13.12
C LEU A 65 14.09 16.58 -13.55
N PRO A 66 14.75 17.62 -12.98
CA PRO A 66 14.39 18.43 -11.81
C PRO A 66 13.69 19.79 -12.11
N ASP A 67 12.90 19.90 -13.17
CA ASP A 67 12.21 21.16 -13.54
C ASP A 67 11.40 21.72 -12.34
N VAL A 68 11.47 23.04 -12.13
CA VAL A 68 10.74 23.75 -11.07
C VAL A 68 9.22 23.57 -11.24
N ARG A 69 8.73 23.51 -12.48
CA ARG A 69 7.31 23.26 -12.78
C ARG A 69 6.86 21.90 -12.26
N ALA A 70 7.68 20.86 -12.42
CA ALA A 70 7.41 19.55 -11.84
C ALA A 70 7.32 19.63 -10.31
N LYS A 71 8.32 20.28 -9.68
CA LYS A 71 8.38 20.45 -8.22
C LYS A 71 7.18 21.24 -7.67
N SER A 72 6.71 22.26 -8.38
CA SER A 72 5.55 23.07 -7.96
C SER A 72 4.24 22.28 -7.96
N CYS A 73 4.16 21.16 -8.71
CA CYS A 73 3.01 20.27 -8.72
C CYS A 73 3.00 19.30 -7.54
N ILE A 74 4.07 19.24 -6.71
CA ILE A 74 4.26 18.22 -5.68
C ILE A 74 4.04 18.80 -4.29
N GLY A 75 3.21 18.10 -3.48
CA GLY A 75 3.17 18.24 -2.03
C GLY A 75 3.86 17.01 -1.41
N TYR A 76 4.79 17.22 -0.50
CA TYR A 76 5.57 16.14 0.07
C TYR A 76 5.51 16.13 1.60
N LEU A 77 5.25 14.96 2.16
CA LEU A 77 5.41 14.65 3.56
C LEU A 77 6.47 13.55 3.69
N PRO A 78 7.66 13.83 4.20
CA PRO A 78 8.64 12.80 4.54
C PRO A 78 8.19 12.04 5.80
N GLU A 79 8.79 10.86 6.03
CA GLU A 79 8.53 9.99 7.19
C GLU A 79 8.57 10.77 8.51
N GLN A 80 9.55 11.66 8.67
CA GLN A 80 9.60 12.61 9.78
C GLN A 80 9.17 13.99 9.27
N PRO A 81 7.98 14.48 9.66
CA PRO A 81 7.51 15.80 9.25
C PRO A 81 8.49 16.92 9.64
N PRO A 82 8.90 17.79 8.71
CA PRO A 82 9.90 18.85 8.96
C PRO A 82 9.26 20.04 9.70
N LEU A 83 8.79 19.79 10.91
CA LEU A 83 8.07 20.77 11.73
C LEU A 83 9.03 21.57 12.61
N TYR A 84 8.67 22.83 12.86
CA TYR A 84 9.39 23.71 13.80
C TYR A 84 8.67 23.71 15.15
N PRO A 85 9.22 23.02 16.18
CA PRO A 85 8.55 22.84 17.49
C PRO A 85 8.16 24.13 18.20
N GLU A 86 8.93 25.20 17.98
CA GLU A 86 8.75 26.52 18.64
C GLU A 86 7.70 27.41 17.94
N MET A 87 7.22 27.01 16.77
CA MET A 87 6.12 27.70 16.08
C MET A 87 4.77 27.16 16.51
N THR A 88 3.76 28.01 16.47
CA THR A 88 2.37 27.53 16.45
C THR A 88 2.06 26.89 15.11
N VAL A 89 1.01 26.06 15.05
CA VAL A 89 0.56 25.44 13.80
C VAL A 89 0.24 26.51 12.75
N GLN A 90 -0.42 27.61 13.16
CA GLN A 90 -0.76 28.74 12.30
C GLN A 90 0.49 29.39 11.68
N GLU A 91 1.50 29.68 12.50
CA GLU A 91 2.76 30.31 12.06
C GLU A 91 3.51 29.41 11.10
N TYR A 92 3.57 28.09 11.41
CA TYR A 92 4.23 27.11 10.56
C TYR A 92 3.53 26.97 9.19
N LEU A 93 2.20 26.90 9.16
CA LEU A 93 1.46 26.79 7.91
C LEU A 93 1.57 28.09 7.08
N ASP A 94 1.61 29.28 7.71
CA ASP A 94 1.86 30.52 6.99
C ASP A 94 3.29 30.56 6.42
N PHE A 95 4.28 30.14 7.19
CA PHE A 95 5.66 29.98 6.72
C PHE A 95 5.74 29.03 5.52
N ALA A 96 5.13 27.86 5.60
CA ALA A 96 5.10 26.87 4.51
C ALA A 96 4.37 27.41 3.27
N ALA A 97 3.27 28.15 3.46
CA ALA A 97 2.55 28.80 2.36
C ALA A 97 3.40 29.84 1.63
N ARG A 98 4.22 30.60 2.37
CA ARG A 98 5.19 31.57 1.78
C ARG A 98 6.24 30.85 0.95
N LEU A 99 6.82 29.77 1.47
CA LEU A 99 7.82 28.99 0.73
C LEU A 99 7.26 28.38 -0.57
N LYS A 100 5.97 28.03 -0.55
CA LYS A 100 5.25 27.55 -1.75
C LYS A 100 4.70 28.67 -2.64
N HIS A 101 5.13 29.92 -2.44
CA HIS A 101 4.72 31.10 -3.21
C HIS A 101 3.20 31.32 -3.28
N VAL A 102 2.45 30.91 -2.24
CA VAL A 102 1.02 31.20 -2.15
C VAL A 102 0.83 32.71 -2.01
N PRO A 103 0.03 33.36 -2.88
CA PRO A 103 -0.23 34.79 -2.81
C PRO A 103 -0.74 35.21 -1.44
N GLN A 104 -0.28 36.35 -0.93
CA GLN A 104 -0.63 36.84 0.41
C GLN A 104 -2.14 36.92 0.64
N ALA A 105 -2.89 37.35 -0.38
CA ALA A 105 -4.35 37.45 -0.31
C ALA A 105 -5.04 36.07 -0.10
N ASP A 106 -4.41 34.97 -0.56
CA ASP A 106 -5.01 33.65 -0.52
C ASP A 106 -4.56 32.81 0.68
N ARG A 107 -3.48 33.21 1.39
CA ARG A 107 -2.83 32.38 2.42
C ARG A 107 -3.79 32.01 3.55
N ALA A 108 -4.45 32.99 4.15
CA ALA A 108 -5.35 32.76 5.26
C ALA A 108 -6.47 31.77 4.88
N ALA A 109 -7.08 31.95 3.71
CA ALA A 109 -8.13 31.10 3.22
C ALA A 109 -7.62 29.66 2.90
N GLN A 110 -6.41 29.52 2.34
CA GLN A 110 -5.83 28.23 2.07
C GLN A 110 -5.46 27.50 3.37
N ILE A 111 -4.84 28.20 4.33
CA ILE A 111 -4.47 27.61 5.63
C ILE A 111 -5.71 27.08 6.35
N LEU A 112 -6.77 27.90 6.44
CA LEU A 112 -7.99 27.48 7.11
C LEU A 112 -8.66 26.27 6.43
N ARG A 113 -8.77 26.29 5.11
CA ARG A 113 -9.32 25.18 4.33
C ARG A 113 -8.52 23.89 4.53
N THR A 114 -7.19 23.99 4.48
CA THR A 114 -6.30 22.86 4.66
C THR A 114 -6.37 22.33 6.09
N ALA A 115 -6.37 23.23 7.08
CA ALA A 115 -6.50 22.87 8.49
C ALA A 115 -7.81 22.12 8.79
N ARG A 116 -8.92 22.53 8.17
CA ARG A 116 -10.21 21.82 8.25
C ARG A 116 -10.14 20.42 7.65
N ARG A 117 -9.59 20.30 6.43
CA ARG A 117 -9.45 19.00 5.75
C ARG A 117 -8.61 18.02 6.54
N THR A 118 -7.56 18.48 7.20
CA THR A 118 -6.64 17.63 7.97
C THR A 118 -7.02 17.51 9.45
N GLY A 119 -8.10 18.17 9.89
CA GLY A 119 -8.58 18.11 11.28
C GLY A 119 -7.66 18.81 12.28
N VAL A 120 -6.89 19.82 11.84
CA VAL A 120 -5.97 20.57 12.73
C VAL A 120 -6.46 22.00 13.03
N GLU A 121 -7.68 22.40 12.63
CA GLU A 121 -8.21 23.73 12.83
C GLU A 121 -8.23 24.14 14.30
N SER A 122 -8.67 23.26 15.19
CA SER A 122 -8.76 23.51 16.65
C SER A 122 -7.41 23.71 17.33
N VAL A 123 -6.33 23.26 16.69
CA VAL A 123 -4.96 23.33 17.24
C VAL A 123 -4.10 24.39 16.56
N LEU A 124 -4.65 25.20 15.64
CA LEU A 124 -3.92 26.28 14.96
C LEU A 124 -3.15 27.22 15.92
N PRO A 125 -3.70 27.66 17.09
CA PRO A 125 -2.98 28.52 18.01
C PRO A 125 -1.99 27.79 18.93
N ARG A 126 -1.91 26.44 18.87
CA ARG A 126 -1.05 25.65 19.75
C ARG A 126 0.36 25.53 19.20
N LEU A 127 1.36 25.52 20.10
CA LEU A 127 2.75 25.21 19.74
C LEU A 127 2.86 23.76 19.26
N ILE A 128 3.63 23.54 18.20
CA ILE A 128 3.83 22.22 17.57
C ILE A 128 4.44 21.22 18.55
N ARG A 129 5.36 21.66 19.44
CA ARG A 129 5.95 20.79 20.47
C ARG A 129 4.91 20.17 21.42
N ASN A 130 3.77 20.83 21.62
CA ASN A 130 2.70 20.40 22.54
C ASN A 130 1.66 19.50 21.84
N LEU A 131 1.90 19.09 20.58
CA LEU A 131 1.00 18.22 19.84
C LEU A 131 1.40 16.74 20.00
N SER A 132 0.39 15.85 20.00
CA SER A 132 0.60 14.41 19.85
C SER A 132 1.24 14.09 18.49
N LYS A 133 1.80 12.88 18.34
CA LYS A 133 2.40 12.42 17.08
C LYS A 133 1.37 12.49 15.94
N GLY A 134 0.12 12.04 16.15
CA GLY A 134 -0.94 12.09 15.16
C GLY A 134 -1.29 13.51 14.71
N TYR A 135 -1.36 14.46 15.63
CA TYR A 135 -1.54 15.86 15.24
C TYR A 135 -0.36 16.43 14.46
N ARG A 136 0.87 16.11 14.85
CA ARG A 136 2.07 16.50 14.07
C ARG A 136 2.05 15.93 12.66
N GLN A 137 1.64 14.67 12.51
CA GLN A 137 1.48 14.04 11.21
C GLN A 137 0.46 14.77 10.35
N ARG A 138 -0.72 15.11 10.91
CA ARG A 138 -1.76 15.87 10.20
C ARG A 138 -1.31 17.28 9.82
N VAL A 139 -0.53 17.95 10.67
CA VAL A 139 0.10 19.25 10.32
C VAL A 139 1.08 19.08 9.16
N GLY A 140 1.84 17.98 9.14
CA GLY A 140 2.71 17.61 8.02
C GLY A 140 1.94 17.38 6.73
N ILE A 141 0.79 16.69 6.77
CA ILE A 141 -0.10 16.55 5.60
C ILE A 141 -0.68 17.93 5.21
N ALA A 142 -1.06 18.76 6.18
CA ALA A 142 -1.58 20.09 5.91
C ALA A 142 -0.56 20.94 5.12
N GLN A 143 0.71 20.95 5.53
CA GLN A 143 1.75 21.65 4.78
C GLN A 143 1.94 21.08 3.37
N ALA A 144 1.82 19.76 3.18
CA ALA A 144 1.91 19.14 1.86
C ALA A 144 0.80 19.64 0.92
N LEU A 145 -0.40 19.88 1.43
CA LEU A 145 -1.57 20.36 0.68
C LEU A 145 -1.54 21.85 0.29
N LEU A 146 -0.71 22.66 0.94
CA LEU A 146 -0.57 24.08 0.58
C LEU A 146 -0.04 24.24 -0.85
N GLY A 147 -0.50 25.29 -1.55
CA GLY A 147 -0.16 25.55 -2.95
C GLY A 147 -0.97 24.73 -3.95
N LYS A 148 -1.96 23.92 -3.49
CA LYS A 148 -2.84 23.09 -4.33
C LYS A 148 -2.05 22.15 -5.27
N PRO A 149 -1.17 21.29 -4.75
CA PRO A 149 -0.38 20.37 -5.57
C PRO A 149 -1.30 19.41 -6.34
N GLN A 150 -0.86 18.97 -7.51
CA GLN A 150 -1.55 17.91 -8.27
C GLN A 150 -1.19 16.52 -7.78
N LEU A 151 0.03 16.35 -7.27
CA LEU A 151 0.58 15.14 -6.71
C LEU A 151 0.90 15.33 -5.22
N ILE A 152 0.46 14.41 -4.38
CA ILE A 152 0.82 14.34 -2.97
C ILE A 152 1.66 13.08 -2.77
N ILE A 153 2.85 13.24 -2.23
CA ILE A 153 3.76 12.15 -1.87
C ILE A 153 3.79 12.06 -0.34
N LEU A 154 3.49 10.88 0.21
CA LEU A 154 3.45 10.60 1.64
C LEU A 154 4.40 9.44 1.95
N ASP A 155 5.50 9.71 2.64
CA ASP A 155 6.47 8.68 3.03
C ASP A 155 6.09 8.15 4.42
N GLU A 156 5.69 6.86 4.49
CA GLU A 156 5.27 6.14 5.70
C GLU A 156 4.30 6.96 6.60
N PRO A 157 3.13 7.41 6.07
CA PRO A 157 2.30 8.41 6.75
C PRO A 157 1.65 7.95 8.05
N THR A 158 1.68 6.67 8.36
CA THR A 158 1.01 6.02 9.51
C THR A 158 1.98 5.47 10.54
N VAL A 159 3.28 5.48 10.26
CA VAL A 159 4.31 4.92 11.15
C VAL A 159 4.25 5.48 12.57
N GLY A 160 4.09 4.55 13.54
CA GLY A 160 4.08 4.85 14.98
C GLY A 160 2.88 5.67 15.45
N LEU A 161 1.77 5.59 14.72
CA LEU A 161 0.45 6.05 15.15
C LEU A 161 -0.32 4.89 15.79
N ASP A 162 -1.22 5.22 16.71
CA ASP A 162 -2.15 4.24 17.25
C ASP A 162 -3.23 3.83 16.21
N PRO A 163 -3.94 2.70 16.40
CA PRO A 163 -4.91 2.20 15.43
C PRO A 163 -6.04 3.19 15.09
N ALA A 164 -6.49 4.01 16.06
CA ALA A 164 -7.52 5.00 15.80
C ALA A 164 -7.00 6.12 14.89
N GLN A 165 -5.78 6.60 15.16
CA GLN A 165 -5.10 7.61 14.32
C GLN A 165 -4.80 7.09 12.92
N VAL A 166 -4.38 5.83 12.78
CA VAL A 166 -4.19 5.17 11.47
C VAL A 166 -5.48 5.20 10.67
N THR A 167 -6.61 4.84 11.29
CA THR A 167 -7.93 4.85 10.63
C THR A 167 -8.30 6.26 10.13
N GLU A 168 -8.01 7.30 10.93
CA GLU A 168 -8.27 8.69 10.57
C GLU A 168 -7.37 9.17 9.42
N ILE A 169 -6.08 8.80 9.41
CA ILE A 169 -5.16 9.13 8.30
C ILE A 169 -5.58 8.40 7.02
N ARG A 170 -5.98 7.12 7.09
CA ARG A 170 -6.51 6.37 5.95
C ARG A 170 -7.75 7.05 5.35
N ARG A 171 -8.69 7.51 6.19
CA ARG A 171 -9.85 8.27 5.74
C ARG A 171 -9.44 9.56 5.03
N LEU A 172 -8.52 10.32 5.64
CA LEU A 172 -7.99 11.55 5.03
C LEU A 172 -7.36 11.27 3.65
N ILE A 173 -6.53 10.24 3.52
CA ILE A 173 -5.89 9.88 2.25
C ILE A 173 -6.94 9.58 1.17
N ARG A 174 -8.01 8.82 1.50
CA ARG A 174 -9.11 8.56 0.55
C ARG A 174 -9.81 9.83 0.11
N GLU A 175 -10.06 10.76 1.03
CA GLU A 175 -10.69 12.06 0.71
C GLU A 175 -9.79 12.94 -0.17
N LEU A 176 -8.47 12.77 -0.11
CA LEU A 176 -7.52 13.50 -0.97
C LEU A 176 -7.60 13.06 -2.43
N ALA A 177 -7.84 11.78 -2.70
CA ALA A 177 -7.88 11.22 -4.06
C ALA A 177 -8.92 11.86 -4.97
N GLY A 178 -10.02 12.39 -4.43
CA GLY A 178 -11.01 13.12 -5.22
C GLY A 178 -10.49 14.42 -5.88
N HIS A 179 -9.31 14.91 -5.47
CA HIS A 179 -8.75 16.18 -5.93
C HIS A 179 -7.27 16.12 -6.30
N HIS A 180 -6.57 15.07 -5.87
CA HIS A 180 -5.12 14.93 -6.01
C HIS A 180 -4.79 13.51 -6.47
N THR A 181 -3.67 13.34 -7.12
CA THR A 181 -3.01 12.03 -7.23
C THR A 181 -2.21 11.81 -5.95
N VAL A 182 -2.26 10.62 -5.37
CA VAL A 182 -1.53 10.31 -4.13
C VAL A 182 -0.58 9.16 -4.39
N LEU A 183 0.69 9.33 -4.03
CA LEU A 183 1.67 8.26 -3.92
C LEU A 183 2.06 8.14 -2.46
N LEU A 184 1.86 6.97 -1.86
CA LEU A 184 2.29 6.72 -0.50
C LEU A 184 3.25 5.52 -0.43
N SER A 185 4.22 5.57 0.47
CA SER A 185 5.01 4.39 0.83
C SER A 185 4.44 3.73 2.07
N SER A 186 4.55 2.42 2.15
CA SER A 186 4.35 1.66 3.38
C SER A 186 5.10 0.33 3.30
N HIS A 187 5.44 -0.22 4.46
CA HIS A 187 5.89 -1.60 4.62
C HIS A 187 4.77 -2.49 5.17
N ILE A 188 3.62 -1.89 5.50
CA ILE A 188 2.42 -2.57 6.03
C ILE A 188 1.41 -2.76 4.91
N LEU A 189 1.18 -4.01 4.56
CA LEU A 189 0.32 -4.39 3.46
C LEU A 189 -1.13 -3.98 3.66
N SER A 190 -1.69 -4.22 4.86
CA SER A 190 -3.08 -3.87 5.18
C SER A 190 -3.40 -2.38 5.05
N GLU A 191 -2.39 -1.52 5.19
CA GLU A 191 -2.53 -0.08 4.97
C GLU A 191 -2.71 0.25 3.49
N VAL A 192 -1.88 -0.39 2.65
CA VAL A 192 -1.90 -0.19 1.21
C VAL A 192 -3.21 -0.75 0.61
N GLN A 193 -3.60 -1.97 1.01
CA GLN A 193 -4.88 -2.57 0.60
C GLN A 193 -6.09 -1.70 0.95
N ALA A 194 -6.06 -1.08 2.13
CA ALA A 194 -7.18 -0.28 2.61
C ALA A 194 -7.44 0.99 1.80
N VAL A 195 -6.42 1.57 1.13
CA VAL A 195 -6.55 2.91 0.52
C VAL A 195 -6.11 2.99 -0.93
N CYS A 196 -5.25 2.08 -1.42
CA CYS A 196 -4.64 2.19 -2.74
C CYS A 196 -5.48 1.51 -3.83
N SER A 197 -5.63 2.17 -4.96
CA SER A 197 -6.21 1.59 -6.17
C SER A 197 -5.16 0.88 -7.03
N GLN A 198 -3.87 1.20 -6.83
CA GLN A 198 -2.72 0.58 -7.49
C GLN A 198 -1.62 0.34 -6.46
N VAL A 199 -0.92 -0.76 -6.58
CA VAL A 199 0.20 -1.16 -5.72
C VAL A 199 1.41 -1.46 -6.58
N LEU A 200 2.56 -0.94 -6.16
CA LEU A 200 3.89 -1.21 -6.71
C LEU A 200 4.69 -1.93 -5.62
N ILE A 201 5.08 -3.19 -5.85
CA ILE A 201 5.85 -3.96 -4.88
C ILE A 201 7.33 -3.89 -5.23
N LEU A 202 8.13 -3.37 -4.29
CA LEU A 202 9.58 -3.28 -4.38
C LEU A 202 10.25 -4.32 -3.51
N SER A 203 11.30 -4.95 -4.05
CA SER A 203 12.19 -5.84 -3.31
C SER A 203 13.62 -5.71 -3.85
N GLY A 204 14.62 -5.56 -2.98
CA GLY A 204 16.02 -5.49 -3.37
C GLY A 204 16.37 -4.40 -4.39
N GLY A 205 15.62 -3.31 -4.46
CA GLY A 205 15.81 -2.23 -5.44
C GLY A 205 15.08 -2.41 -6.76
N HIS A 206 14.35 -3.51 -6.95
CA HIS A 206 13.60 -3.83 -8.17
C HIS A 206 12.09 -3.70 -7.96
N LEU A 207 11.37 -3.36 -9.02
CA LEU A 207 9.92 -3.46 -9.06
C LEU A 207 9.54 -4.90 -9.42
N VAL A 208 9.09 -5.67 -8.42
CA VAL A 208 8.81 -7.11 -8.59
C VAL A 208 7.37 -7.38 -9.02
N ALA A 209 6.44 -6.48 -8.70
CA ALA A 209 5.06 -6.58 -9.16
C ALA A 209 4.37 -5.21 -9.18
N SER A 210 3.37 -5.06 -10.06
CA SER A 210 2.49 -3.89 -10.10
C SER A 210 1.08 -4.28 -10.57
N GLY A 211 0.05 -3.67 -9.98
CA GLY A 211 -1.34 -3.92 -10.33
C GLY A 211 -2.30 -3.41 -9.27
N THR A 212 -3.60 -3.67 -9.43
CA THR A 212 -4.56 -3.49 -8.36
C THR A 212 -4.35 -4.57 -7.28
N PRO A 213 -4.78 -4.34 -6.02
CA PRO A 213 -4.71 -5.38 -4.99
C PRO A 213 -5.28 -6.72 -5.44
N ASP A 214 -6.44 -6.72 -6.11
CA ASP A 214 -7.11 -7.92 -6.63
C ASP A 214 -6.27 -8.60 -7.72
N GLN A 215 -5.78 -7.84 -8.70
CA GLN A 215 -4.92 -8.38 -9.76
C GLN A 215 -3.62 -9.01 -9.24
N LEU A 216 -3.05 -8.45 -8.17
CA LEU A 216 -1.85 -9.01 -7.54
C LEU A 216 -2.16 -10.32 -6.82
N SER A 217 -3.30 -10.42 -6.15
CA SER A 217 -3.77 -11.66 -5.54
C SER A 217 -4.03 -12.74 -6.60
N ASP A 218 -4.68 -12.41 -7.71
CA ASP A 218 -5.02 -13.35 -8.77
C ASP A 218 -3.80 -13.86 -9.55
N ARG A 219 -2.89 -12.94 -9.95
CA ARG A 219 -1.70 -13.28 -10.77
C ARG A 219 -0.72 -14.24 -10.10
N LEU A 220 -0.68 -14.27 -8.78
CA LEU A 220 0.26 -15.09 -8.02
C LEU A 220 -0.41 -16.33 -7.42
N SER A 221 -1.72 -16.47 -7.60
CA SER A 221 -2.43 -17.72 -7.45
C SER A 221 -2.17 -18.58 -8.70
N ALA A 222 -0.94 -19.06 -8.86
CA ALA A 222 -0.68 -20.12 -9.84
C ALA A 222 -1.44 -21.38 -9.38
N GLY A 223 -2.68 -21.58 -9.89
CA GLY A 223 -3.61 -22.60 -9.44
C GLY A 223 -4.69 -22.09 -8.48
N VAL A 224 -5.86 -22.69 -8.53
CA VAL A 224 -6.98 -22.40 -7.63
C VAL A 224 -6.83 -23.28 -6.39
N THR A 225 -6.75 -22.67 -5.21
CA THR A 225 -6.84 -23.41 -3.95
C THR A 225 -8.29 -23.41 -3.49
N LEU A 226 -8.86 -24.60 -3.28
CA LEU A 226 -10.21 -24.76 -2.75
C LEU A 226 -10.15 -25.22 -1.31
N ARG A 227 -10.91 -24.57 -0.44
CA ARG A 227 -11.21 -25.09 0.89
C ARG A 227 -12.48 -25.90 0.81
N VAL A 228 -12.38 -27.16 1.26
CA VAL A 228 -13.46 -28.13 1.18
C VAL A 228 -13.70 -28.70 2.57
N THR A 229 -14.94 -28.60 3.06
CA THR A 229 -15.39 -29.35 4.24
C THR A 229 -16.42 -30.38 3.77
N ALA A 230 -16.18 -31.65 4.04
CA ALA A 230 -17.05 -32.73 3.63
C ALA A 230 -17.26 -33.73 4.77
N GLN A 231 -18.38 -34.44 4.76
CA GLN A 231 -18.62 -35.58 5.66
C GLN A 231 -17.79 -36.78 5.18
N GLY A 232 -17.13 -37.43 6.11
CA GLY A 232 -16.28 -38.61 5.85
C GLY A 232 -14.97 -38.53 6.62
N THR A 233 -14.21 -39.61 6.58
CA THR A 233 -12.86 -39.63 7.13
C THR A 233 -11.88 -38.87 6.24
N GLY A 234 -10.81 -38.29 6.82
CA GLY A 234 -9.78 -37.59 6.06
C GLY A 234 -9.24 -38.38 4.88
N ALA A 235 -9.02 -39.70 5.10
CA ALA A 235 -8.51 -40.59 4.07
C ALA A 235 -9.49 -40.81 2.90
N GLU A 236 -10.80 -40.90 3.16
CA GLU A 236 -11.82 -41.04 2.11
C GLU A 236 -11.95 -39.78 1.29
N VAL A 237 -12.00 -38.61 1.95
CA VAL A 237 -12.08 -37.30 1.30
C VAL A 237 -10.81 -37.02 0.48
N GLU A 238 -9.62 -37.27 1.05
CA GLU A 238 -8.35 -37.10 0.36
C GLU A 238 -8.22 -37.98 -0.88
N ALA A 239 -8.58 -39.28 -0.76
CA ALA A 239 -8.55 -40.21 -1.88
C ALA A 239 -9.50 -39.81 -3.02
N ALA A 240 -10.70 -39.29 -2.70
CA ALA A 240 -11.68 -38.86 -3.68
C ALA A 240 -11.19 -37.56 -4.42
N LEU A 241 -10.50 -36.70 -3.71
CA LEU A 241 -9.99 -35.43 -4.27
C LEU A 241 -8.70 -35.62 -5.06
N ALA A 242 -7.76 -36.44 -4.57
CA ALA A 242 -6.49 -36.71 -5.24
C ALA A 242 -6.64 -37.45 -6.59
N ALA A 243 -7.75 -38.14 -6.78
CA ALA A 243 -8.05 -38.84 -8.04
C ALA A 243 -8.52 -37.88 -9.16
N LEU A 244 -8.80 -36.60 -8.87
CA LEU A 244 -9.33 -35.67 -9.85
C LEU A 244 -8.23 -35.13 -10.78
N PRO A 245 -8.49 -35.04 -12.11
CA PRO A 245 -7.59 -34.41 -13.04
C PRO A 245 -7.49 -32.90 -12.72
N GLY A 246 -6.26 -32.41 -12.60
CA GLY A 246 -5.97 -31.01 -12.27
C GLY A 246 -5.81 -30.73 -10.78
N VAL A 247 -5.94 -31.72 -9.90
CA VAL A 247 -5.55 -31.62 -8.49
C VAL A 247 -4.06 -31.98 -8.36
N GLU A 248 -3.28 -31.06 -7.83
CA GLU A 248 -1.82 -31.24 -7.61
C GLU A 248 -1.52 -31.75 -6.22
N GLN A 249 -2.25 -31.25 -5.21
CA GLN A 249 -2.04 -31.58 -3.82
C GLN A 249 -3.34 -31.44 -3.03
N VAL A 250 -3.55 -32.31 -2.07
CA VAL A 250 -4.61 -32.25 -1.05
C VAL A 250 -3.95 -32.21 0.33
N GLU A 251 -4.31 -31.23 1.14
CA GLU A 251 -3.81 -31.07 2.50
C GLU A 251 -4.97 -31.16 3.48
N LEU A 252 -4.93 -32.11 4.43
CA LEU A 252 -5.93 -32.25 5.49
C LEU A 252 -5.64 -31.21 6.58
N LEU A 253 -6.54 -30.24 6.77
CA LEU A 253 -6.41 -29.20 7.81
C LEU A 253 -6.92 -29.65 9.17
N SER A 254 -8.09 -30.31 9.18
CA SER A 254 -8.70 -30.82 10.42
C SER A 254 -9.69 -31.96 10.15
N GLN A 255 -9.87 -32.82 11.14
CA GLN A 255 -10.87 -33.86 11.14
C GLN A 255 -11.55 -33.90 12.51
N GLN A 256 -12.85 -33.64 12.57
CA GLN A 256 -13.64 -33.62 13.80
C GLN A 256 -15.06 -34.16 13.55
N GLN A 257 -15.58 -34.98 14.45
CA GLN A 257 -16.98 -35.43 14.45
C GLN A 257 -17.49 -36.06 13.14
N GLY A 258 -16.59 -36.68 12.34
CA GLY A 258 -16.95 -37.26 11.04
C GLY A 258 -16.97 -36.27 9.89
N GLU A 259 -16.47 -35.05 10.10
CA GLU A 259 -16.24 -34.04 9.09
C GLU A 259 -14.74 -33.84 8.88
N SER A 260 -14.33 -33.70 7.63
CA SER A 260 -12.94 -33.44 7.22
C SER A 260 -12.85 -32.15 6.44
N CYS A 261 -11.92 -31.26 6.83
CA CYS A 261 -11.62 -30.02 6.14
C CYS A 261 -10.28 -30.14 5.43
N CYS A 262 -10.25 -29.95 4.11
CA CYS A 262 -9.06 -30.06 3.27
C CYS A 262 -8.82 -28.78 2.48
N LEU A 263 -7.54 -28.49 2.19
CA LEU A 263 -7.14 -27.59 1.10
C LEU A 263 -6.79 -28.42 -0.13
N VAL A 264 -7.35 -28.05 -1.27
CA VAL A 264 -7.16 -28.70 -2.56
C VAL A 264 -6.48 -27.73 -3.50
N HIS A 265 -5.23 -28.01 -3.86
CA HIS A 265 -4.47 -27.21 -4.81
C HIS A 265 -4.71 -27.75 -6.22
N CYS A 266 -5.29 -26.92 -7.08
CA CYS A 266 -5.62 -27.29 -8.45
C CYS A 266 -4.73 -26.52 -9.46
N SER A 267 -4.29 -27.19 -10.51
CA SER A 267 -3.56 -26.56 -11.62
C SER A 267 -4.49 -25.82 -12.58
N GLY A 268 -4.00 -24.70 -13.15
CA GLY A 268 -4.71 -23.92 -14.15
C GLY A 268 -5.76 -22.96 -13.58
N ASP A 269 -6.33 -22.12 -14.47
CA ASP A 269 -7.24 -21.01 -14.12
C ASP A 269 -8.72 -21.43 -14.12
N GLY A 270 -9.03 -22.74 -14.14
CA GLY A 270 -10.40 -23.26 -14.22
C GLY A 270 -11.14 -23.26 -12.89
N ASP A 271 -12.48 -23.10 -12.94
CA ASP A 271 -13.34 -23.34 -11.77
C ASP A 271 -13.51 -24.84 -11.52
N HIS A 272 -12.73 -25.39 -10.60
CA HIS A 272 -12.74 -26.82 -10.24
C HIS A 272 -13.86 -27.18 -9.24
N ARG A 273 -14.64 -26.21 -8.70
CA ARG A 273 -15.65 -26.45 -7.65
C ARG A 273 -16.70 -27.49 -8.06
N ALA A 274 -17.18 -27.42 -9.31
CA ALA A 274 -18.17 -28.38 -9.79
C ALA A 274 -17.62 -29.80 -9.89
N GLN A 275 -16.34 -29.96 -10.23
CA GLN A 275 -15.69 -31.28 -10.31
C GLN A 275 -15.46 -31.87 -8.93
N VAL A 276 -14.95 -31.05 -8.01
CA VAL A 276 -14.72 -31.40 -6.59
C VAL A 276 -16.02 -31.84 -5.92
N SER A 277 -17.08 -31.03 -6.05
CA SER A 277 -18.39 -31.36 -5.45
C SER A 277 -18.96 -32.67 -5.99
N ARG A 278 -18.82 -32.94 -7.30
CA ARG A 278 -19.31 -34.17 -7.93
C ARG A 278 -18.52 -35.42 -7.47
N ALA A 279 -17.19 -35.29 -7.39
CA ALA A 279 -16.34 -36.41 -6.95
C ALA A 279 -16.62 -36.82 -5.50
N LEU A 280 -16.75 -35.84 -4.61
CA LEU A 280 -17.09 -36.09 -3.21
C LEU A 280 -18.49 -36.72 -3.05
N ALA A 281 -19.46 -36.22 -3.85
CA ALA A 281 -20.81 -36.85 -3.83
C ALA A 281 -20.79 -38.28 -4.33
N GLN A 282 -19.98 -38.62 -5.35
CA GLN A 282 -19.79 -39.97 -5.84
C GLN A 282 -19.08 -40.89 -4.84
N ALA A 283 -18.16 -40.33 -4.05
CA ALA A 283 -17.46 -41.04 -2.98
C ALA A 283 -18.29 -41.24 -1.70
N GLY A 284 -19.53 -40.72 -1.66
CA GLY A 284 -20.38 -40.76 -0.46
C GLY A 284 -19.96 -39.80 0.64
N CYS A 285 -19.19 -38.75 0.28
CA CYS A 285 -18.71 -37.70 1.16
C CYS A 285 -19.45 -36.37 0.86
N PRO A 286 -20.66 -36.12 1.42
CA PRO A 286 -21.40 -34.89 1.14
C PRO A 286 -20.61 -33.66 1.48
N VAL A 287 -20.60 -32.68 0.54
CA VAL A 287 -19.92 -31.38 0.74
C VAL A 287 -20.76 -30.50 1.65
N LEU A 288 -20.15 -29.98 2.70
CA LEU A 288 -20.76 -29.06 3.66
C LEU A 288 -20.38 -27.62 3.35
N GLU A 289 -19.11 -27.41 2.96
CA GLU A 289 -18.61 -26.11 2.53
C GLU A 289 -17.62 -26.29 1.37
N LEU A 290 -17.70 -25.39 0.38
CA LEU A 290 -16.77 -25.36 -0.75
C LEU A 290 -16.54 -23.91 -1.16
N SER A 291 -15.36 -23.38 -0.86
CA SER A 291 -14.98 -22.02 -1.17
C SER A 291 -13.63 -21.97 -1.90
N ALA A 292 -13.52 -21.09 -2.89
CA ALA A 292 -12.23 -20.80 -3.50
C ALA A 292 -11.45 -19.89 -2.55
N GLN A 293 -10.24 -20.29 -2.21
CA GLN A 293 -9.29 -19.44 -1.51
C GLN A 293 -8.35 -18.80 -2.53
N HIS A 294 -8.40 -17.49 -2.61
CA HIS A 294 -7.35 -16.71 -3.27
C HIS A 294 -6.20 -16.55 -2.30
N LYS A 295 -4.98 -16.67 -2.79
CA LYS A 295 -3.82 -16.32 -1.96
C LYS A 295 -4.00 -14.89 -1.45
N SER A 296 -3.82 -14.70 -0.16
CA SER A 296 -3.83 -13.36 0.40
C SER A 296 -2.69 -12.54 -0.20
N LEU A 297 -2.87 -11.23 -0.31
CA LEU A 297 -1.79 -10.36 -0.79
C LEU A 297 -0.56 -10.46 0.14
N GLU A 298 -0.73 -10.93 1.39
CA GLU A 298 0.35 -11.19 2.34
C GLU A 298 1.21 -12.38 1.90
N GLU A 299 0.60 -13.48 1.47
CA GLU A 299 1.32 -14.64 0.92
C GLU A 299 2.04 -14.26 -0.38
N VAL A 300 1.39 -13.44 -1.20
CA VAL A 300 1.98 -12.85 -2.41
C VAL A 300 3.20 -12.01 -2.08
N PHE A 301 3.08 -11.12 -1.12
CA PHE A 301 4.17 -10.26 -0.68
C PHE A 301 5.34 -11.07 -0.13
N LEU A 302 5.06 -12.06 0.72
CA LEU A 302 6.06 -12.97 1.28
C LEU A 302 6.80 -13.75 0.18
N GLN A 303 6.07 -14.25 -0.80
CA GLN A 303 6.63 -15.01 -1.91
C GLN A 303 7.56 -14.16 -2.79
N LEU A 304 7.21 -12.88 -3.02
CA LEU A 304 7.98 -11.95 -3.83
C LEU A 304 9.16 -11.30 -3.11
N THR A 305 9.06 -11.12 -1.80
CA THR A 305 10.07 -10.39 -1.03
C THR A 305 10.94 -11.28 -0.15
N GLY A 306 10.51 -12.52 0.10
CA GLY A 306 11.17 -13.44 1.03
C GLY A 306 11.10 -12.98 2.50
N THR A 307 10.33 -11.93 2.79
CA THR A 307 10.20 -11.34 4.13
C THR A 307 8.72 -11.13 4.43
N PRO A 308 8.20 -11.61 5.58
CA PRO A 308 6.82 -11.38 5.96
C PRO A 308 6.55 -9.87 6.10
N PRO A 309 5.37 -9.37 5.67
CA PRO A 309 4.97 -8.01 5.97
C PRO A 309 4.84 -7.84 7.48
N GLU A 310 5.26 -6.70 8.00
CA GLU A 310 4.97 -6.39 9.41
C GLU A 310 3.44 -6.26 9.56
N THR A 311 2.86 -7.17 10.34
CA THR A 311 1.47 -7.08 10.78
C THR A 311 1.43 -6.14 11.98
N THR A 312 0.50 -5.20 11.99
CA THR A 312 0.22 -4.40 13.19
C THR A 312 -0.24 -5.38 14.27
N GLY A 313 0.62 -5.64 15.26
CA GLY A 313 0.34 -6.59 16.34
C GLY A 313 -0.95 -6.25 17.06
N MET A 314 -1.93 -7.13 16.95
CA MET A 314 -2.85 -7.38 18.03
C MET A 314 -2.08 -8.33 18.98
N GLU A 315 -1.34 -7.77 19.93
CA GLU A 315 -0.93 -8.50 21.11
C GLU A 315 -2.23 -8.89 21.80
N GLU A 316 -2.54 -10.18 21.77
CA GLU A 316 -3.50 -10.78 22.68
C GLU A 316 -2.87 -10.64 24.08
N GLU A 317 -3.39 -9.72 24.88
CA GLU A 317 -3.15 -9.71 26.32
C GLU A 317 -3.77 -11.00 26.90
N GLU A 318 -2.91 -11.90 27.40
CA GLU A 318 -3.29 -12.92 28.37
C GLU A 318 -3.53 -12.30 29.76
#